data_1f8fc0bb7a816472aa0bf0e976cff69d
#
_entry.id   1f8fc0bb7a816472aa0bf0e976cff69d
#
_cell.length_a   1.000
_cell.length_b   1.000
_cell.length_c   1.000
_cell.angle_alpha   90.00
_cell.angle_beta   90.00
_cell.angle_gamma   90.00
#
_symmetry.space_group_name_H-M   'P 1'
#
loop_
_entity.id
_entity.type
_entity.pdbx_description
1 polymer ?
#
loop_
_entity_poly.entity_id
_entity_poly.type
_entity_poly.pdbx_seq_one_letter_code
_entity_poly.pdbx_strand_id
1 'polypeptide(L)'
;MNIGLKKKMISIAAVVAITATIGSGCVLAKSNDITVTYDGENISFDVQPEIVDDRVMVPMRTIFETFGAKVKWDSDTQTITAKKKSKTIQMTIGSSDMTKNDETYSFDVSPIIEDGRTLVPIRAISDMLGLDVEWNEKNNTVTITTPQDDEDESWKNNTGTVDLDNVEVTGDGISVSDNIITISKGGDFEVTGTLDDGQIVIDTEEKVKLRLSGMSLTNKNGSAVYVKNADKAYITLTDNTENTLTDGENYTSGDENEKGCITSRDNLEIKGSGSLTVNGNYNHGIFSSNSIEIGNGNINVNAKNDGIHANDTLAISGGTVNVTAKGDGLQAEEILDISDGEVNVTTTGEVKASTSNDFGGRGEMKDSSQMTDDEIQSMREQMNNNQFTQTEESDDSEDTSSKGIKADWMLDISGGEVTVDSTDHAIHCTSDINITGGTLNLSSESKKGISGHGDVTIDDGDITITKSTEGIESKKILTINGGNIDITASDDGLNSGGTGANQNGGFVGGTNMQGGQQGGRGQIGRRNSNGQGGNQMTPPEMPSDQNGGQMIPPEMSNGQDGKQMTPPDMSSDQNGNQMTPPNMQQAEGNEQDSEHHIQINDGNIKIVADADGIDSNGSLF
;
A
#
# COMPACT_ATOMS: atom_id res chain seq x y z
N MET A 1 -27.41 -23.64 51.13
CA MET A 1 -26.01 -23.87 51.46
C MET A 1 -25.21 -23.10 50.40
N ASN A 2 -24.55 -22.04 50.81
CA ASN A 2 -23.84 -21.08 49.96
C ASN A 2 -22.66 -21.71 49.22
N ILE A 3 -22.55 -21.53 47.92
CA ILE A 3 -21.28 -21.66 47.21
C ILE A 3 -21.05 -20.38 46.41
N GLY A 4 -19.96 -19.73 46.78
CA GLY A 4 -19.66 -18.39 46.44
C GLY A 4 -19.15 -18.14 45.00
N LEU A 5 -19.53 -17.00 44.52
CA LEU A 5 -18.95 -16.31 43.38
C LEU A 5 -17.46 -16.00 43.64
N LYS A 6 -16.57 -16.55 42.83
CA LYS A 6 -15.18 -16.05 42.73
C LYS A 6 -15.12 -14.96 41.68
N LYS A 7 -15.16 -13.70 42.11
CA LYS A 7 -14.72 -12.56 41.32
C LYS A 7 -13.22 -12.65 41.09
N LYS A 8 -12.78 -12.74 39.84
CA LYS A 8 -11.40 -12.44 39.47
C LYS A 8 -11.19 -10.92 39.50
N MET A 9 -10.48 -10.45 40.51
CA MET A 9 -9.96 -9.09 40.52
C MET A 9 -8.80 -9.00 39.53
N ILE A 10 -8.92 -8.16 38.51
CA ILE A 10 -7.81 -7.67 37.72
C ILE A 10 -7.16 -6.54 38.52
N SER A 11 -5.88 -6.72 38.75
CA SER A 11 -5.03 -5.86 39.58
C SER A 11 -4.77 -4.53 38.84
N ILE A 12 -5.32 -3.43 39.36
CA ILE A 12 -4.90 -2.08 38.99
C ILE A 12 -3.72 -1.76 39.89
N ALA A 13 -2.55 -1.61 39.31
CA ALA A 13 -1.35 -1.14 40.01
C ALA A 13 -0.90 0.21 39.46
N ALA A 14 -0.59 1.06 40.42
CA ALA A 14 0.22 2.26 40.37
C ALA A 14 -0.51 3.60 40.17
N VAL A 15 -1.09 4.06 41.27
CA VAL A 15 -1.23 5.50 41.53
C VAL A 15 0.12 6.02 42.04
N VAL A 16 0.81 6.82 41.25
CA VAL A 16 1.92 7.65 41.73
C VAL A 16 1.35 8.98 42.23
N ALA A 17 1.29 9.14 43.54
CA ALA A 17 0.96 10.39 44.18
C ALA A 17 2.14 11.37 44.08
N ILE A 18 2.02 12.39 43.25
CA ILE A 18 2.90 13.58 43.32
C ILE A 18 2.24 14.61 44.21
N THR A 19 2.81 14.79 45.39
CA THR A 19 2.46 15.91 46.28
C THR A 19 3.07 17.19 45.73
N ALA A 20 2.25 18.07 45.12
CA ALA A 20 2.65 19.41 44.77
C ALA A 20 2.34 20.38 45.92
N THR A 21 3.38 21.08 46.36
CA THR A 21 3.36 22.18 47.34
C THR A 21 2.57 23.36 46.81
N ILE A 22 1.67 23.82 47.63
CA ILE A 22 0.83 25.02 47.44
C ILE A 22 1.67 26.29 47.42
N GLY A 23 1.57 27.05 46.36
CA GLY A 23 2.12 28.39 46.26
C GLY A 23 1.33 29.26 45.29
N SER A 24 0.59 30.20 45.86
CA SER A 24 0.06 31.46 45.31
C SER A 24 -0.96 31.42 44.15
N GLY A 25 -2.15 31.86 44.48
CA GLY A 25 -3.28 32.24 43.67
C GLY A 25 -3.01 32.70 42.24
N CYS A 26 -3.24 31.79 41.30
CA CYS A 26 -3.70 32.17 39.99
C CYS A 26 -5.19 31.93 39.95
N VAL A 27 -5.95 32.96 39.68
CA VAL A 27 -7.33 32.85 39.24
C VAL A 27 -7.25 32.12 37.90
N LEU A 28 -7.56 30.80 37.90
CA LEU A 28 -7.75 30.08 36.67
C LEU A 28 -8.93 30.70 35.95
N ALA A 29 -8.64 31.50 34.93
CA ALA A 29 -9.62 31.77 33.90
C ALA A 29 -10.10 30.39 33.44
N LYS A 30 -11.41 30.15 33.51
CA LYS A 30 -12.05 28.95 32.98
C LYS A 30 -11.72 28.96 31.48
N SER A 31 -10.77 28.15 31.02
CA SER A 31 -10.53 28.00 29.60
C SER A 31 -11.81 27.40 29.01
N ASN A 32 -12.30 27.98 27.93
CA ASN A 32 -13.44 27.44 27.19
C ASN A 32 -13.01 26.27 26.30
N ASP A 33 -11.85 25.71 26.55
CA ASP A 33 -11.28 24.64 25.73
C ASP A 33 -12.18 23.40 25.79
N ILE A 34 -12.43 22.85 24.63
CA ILE A 34 -13.20 21.63 24.49
C ILE A 34 -12.25 20.44 24.66
N THR A 35 -12.59 19.55 25.57
CA THR A 35 -11.89 18.28 25.76
C THR A 35 -12.65 17.18 25.01
N VAL A 36 -11.93 16.34 24.28
CA VAL A 36 -12.50 15.17 23.61
C VAL A 36 -11.84 13.93 24.18
N THR A 37 -12.64 12.95 24.58
CA THR A 37 -12.16 11.65 25.05
C THR A 37 -12.70 10.53 24.17
N TYR A 38 -11.90 9.51 23.95
CA TYR A 38 -12.29 8.31 23.24
C TYR A 38 -11.92 7.07 24.10
N ASP A 39 -12.91 6.26 24.43
CA ASP A 39 -12.80 5.09 25.33
C ASP A 39 -12.07 5.39 26.66
N GLY A 40 -12.26 6.64 27.16
CA GLY A 40 -11.67 7.12 28.40
C GLY A 40 -10.32 7.82 28.29
N GLU A 41 -9.66 7.77 27.14
CA GLU A 41 -8.38 8.47 26.88
C GLU A 41 -8.61 9.83 26.23
N ASN A 42 -7.79 10.84 26.61
CA ASN A 42 -7.90 12.18 26.02
C ASN A 42 -7.27 12.21 24.62
N ILE A 43 -8.00 12.77 23.65
CA ILE A 43 -7.45 13.04 22.32
C ILE A 43 -6.70 14.38 22.35
N SER A 44 -5.47 14.39 21.87
CA SER A 44 -4.66 15.59 21.68
C SER A 44 -4.81 16.10 20.25
N PHE A 45 -5.13 17.38 20.07
CA PHE A 45 -5.29 17.99 18.76
C PHE A 45 -4.21 19.07 18.54
N ASP A 46 -3.71 19.17 17.31
CA ASP A 46 -2.80 20.24 16.86
C ASP A 46 -3.53 21.60 16.72
N VAL A 47 -4.82 21.56 16.34
CA VAL A 47 -5.76 22.69 16.36
C VAL A 47 -6.91 22.35 17.29
N GLN A 48 -7.22 23.26 18.22
CA GLN A 48 -8.25 22.98 19.23
C GLN A 48 -9.64 22.81 18.60
N PRO A 49 -10.45 21.86 19.11
CA PRO A 49 -11.85 21.77 18.74
C PRO A 49 -12.62 23.05 19.04
N GLU A 50 -13.57 23.39 18.19
CA GLU A 50 -14.39 24.58 18.34
C GLU A 50 -15.89 24.31 18.14
N ILE A 51 -16.74 25.23 18.51
CA ILE A 51 -18.19 25.14 18.29
C ILE A 51 -18.58 26.06 17.13
N VAL A 52 -19.07 25.45 16.06
CA VAL A 52 -19.63 26.14 14.89
C VAL A 52 -21.08 25.72 14.74
N ASP A 53 -22.00 26.65 14.65
CA ASP A 53 -23.45 26.41 14.51
C ASP A 53 -24.00 25.37 15.51
N ASP A 54 -23.62 25.51 16.80
CA ASP A 54 -23.97 24.62 17.91
C ASP A 54 -23.45 23.15 17.73
N ARG A 55 -22.42 22.94 16.92
CA ARG A 55 -21.75 21.64 16.74
C ARG A 55 -20.28 21.73 17.07
N VAL A 56 -19.77 20.71 17.76
CA VAL A 56 -18.33 20.57 18.01
C VAL A 56 -17.67 20.09 16.72
N MET A 57 -16.77 20.95 16.21
CA MET A 57 -15.93 20.68 15.05
C MET A 57 -14.54 20.30 15.52
N VAL A 58 -13.95 19.28 14.89
CA VAL A 58 -12.64 18.74 15.26
C VAL A 58 -11.76 18.58 14.01
N PRO A 59 -10.41 18.67 14.16
CA PRO A 59 -9.49 18.36 13.08
C PRO A 59 -9.72 16.96 12.54
N MET A 60 -10.02 16.89 11.25
CA MET A 60 -10.48 15.70 10.56
C MET A 60 -9.48 14.53 10.67
N ARG A 61 -8.21 14.80 10.33
CA ARG A 61 -7.17 13.74 10.31
C ARG A 61 -7.04 13.11 11.69
N THR A 62 -6.81 13.92 12.72
CA THR A 62 -6.64 13.44 14.09
C THR A 62 -7.80 12.59 14.56
N ILE A 63 -9.04 12.99 14.27
CA ILE A 63 -10.21 12.25 14.78
C ILE A 63 -10.42 10.91 14.04
N PHE A 64 -10.24 10.88 12.73
CA PHE A 64 -10.37 9.64 11.98
C PHE A 64 -9.26 8.65 12.31
N GLU A 65 -8.01 9.10 12.40
CA GLU A 65 -6.87 8.26 12.78
C GLU A 65 -7.04 7.71 14.21
N THR A 66 -7.50 8.55 15.16
CA THR A 66 -7.84 8.08 16.52
C THR A 66 -8.91 6.99 16.51
N PHE A 67 -9.87 7.08 15.60
CA PHE A 67 -10.88 6.03 15.45
C PHE A 67 -10.40 4.83 14.65
N GLY A 68 -9.14 4.80 14.23
CA GLY A 68 -8.57 3.73 13.43
C GLY A 68 -9.08 3.70 12.00
N ALA A 69 -9.54 4.86 11.48
CA ALA A 69 -9.89 5.01 10.08
C ALA A 69 -8.73 5.64 9.31
N LYS A 70 -8.48 5.15 8.10
CA LYS A 70 -7.50 5.74 7.19
C LYS A 70 -8.14 6.84 6.37
N VAL A 71 -7.39 7.93 6.14
CA VAL A 71 -7.94 9.14 5.51
C VAL A 71 -7.15 9.51 4.27
N LYS A 72 -7.88 9.72 3.17
CA LYS A 72 -7.36 10.28 1.93
C LYS A 72 -8.01 11.62 1.64
N TRP A 73 -7.22 12.59 1.21
CA TRP A 73 -7.67 13.91 0.79
C TRP A 73 -7.48 14.08 -0.71
N ASP A 74 -8.52 14.47 -1.40
CA ASP A 74 -8.48 14.87 -2.79
C ASP A 74 -8.62 16.39 -2.89
N SER A 75 -7.54 17.07 -3.29
CA SER A 75 -7.48 18.52 -3.39
C SER A 75 -8.32 19.09 -4.53
N ASP A 76 -8.50 18.35 -5.62
CA ASP A 76 -9.19 18.81 -6.81
C ASP A 76 -10.70 18.83 -6.61
N THR A 77 -11.21 17.79 -5.96
CA THR A 77 -12.65 17.66 -5.62
C THR A 77 -12.96 18.18 -4.24
N GLN A 78 -11.97 18.53 -3.43
CA GLN A 78 -12.09 18.89 -2.01
C GLN A 78 -12.87 17.83 -1.21
N THR A 79 -12.59 16.56 -1.51
CA THR A 79 -13.27 15.40 -0.92
C THR A 79 -12.33 14.65 0.03
N ILE A 80 -12.88 14.30 1.19
CA ILE A 80 -12.27 13.42 2.17
C ILE A 80 -12.86 12.04 1.96
N THR A 81 -12.00 11.03 1.85
CA THR A 81 -12.40 9.62 1.91
C THR A 81 -11.76 9.00 3.14
N ALA A 82 -12.57 8.50 4.06
CA ALA A 82 -12.11 7.80 5.25
C ALA A 82 -12.60 6.35 5.20
N LYS A 83 -11.68 5.40 5.42
CA LYS A 83 -12.00 3.96 5.43
C LYS A 83 -11.66 3.35 6.78
N LYS A 84 -12.58 2.54 7.30
CA LYS A 84 -12.39 1.73 8.50
C LYS A 84 -13.09 0.39 8.32
N LYS A 85 -12.32 -0.68 8.16
CA LYS A 85 -12.86 -2.00 7.79
C LYS A 85 -13.72 -1.85 6.52
N SER A 86 -14.87 -2.50 6.46
CA SER A 86 -15.84 -2.41 5.35
C SER A 86 -16.61 -1.08 5.25
N LYS A 87 -16.25 -0.05 6.03
CA LYS A 87 -16.95 1.24 6.03
C LYS A 87 -16.14 2.29 5.28
N THR A 88 -16.65 2.77 4.16
CA THR A 88 -16.10 3.92 3.43
C THR A 88 -16.98 5.14 3.68
N ILE A 89 -16.40 6.21 4.19
CA ILE A 89 -17.07 7.49 4.42
C ILE A 89 -16.48 8.51 3.47
N GLN A 90 -17.34 9.20 2.71
CA GLN A 90 -16.91 10.32 1.88
C GLN A 90 -17.64 11.58 2.27
N MET A 91 -16.91 12.70 2.29
CA MET A 91 -17.45 14.01 2.59
C MET A 91 -16.72 15.08 1.78
N THR A 92 -17.46 16.09 1.33
CA THR A 92 -16.90 17.20 0.54
C THR A 92 -17.01 18.49 1.32
N ILE A 93 -15.98 19.32 1.28
CA ILE A 93 -15.97 20.63 1.95
C ILE A 93 -17.18 21.46 1.51
N GLY A 94 -17.89 22.01 2.50
CA GLY A 94 -19.08 22.83 2.28
C GLY A 94 -20.34 22.06 1.91
N SER A 95 -20.29 20.75 1.77
CA SER A 95 -21.48 19.90 1.60
C SER A 95 -21.95 19.35 2.94
N SER A 96 -23.24 19.43 3.23
CA SER A 96 -23.85 18.75 4.37
C SER A 96 -24.18 17.28 4.08
N ASP A 97 -24.08 16.86 2.82
CA ASP A 97 -24.29 15.47 2.44
C ASP A 97 -22.97 14.72 2.52
N MET A 98 -22.97 13.59 3.22
CA MET A 98 -21.86 12.66 3.36
C MET A 98 -22.35 11.28 2.94
N THR A 99 -21.46 10.43 2.43
CA THR A 99 -21.84 9.06 2.08
C THR A 99 -21.14 8.06 3.00
N LYS A 100 -21.80 6.93 3.24
CA LYS A 100 -21.23 5.75 3.88
C LYS A 100 -21.61 4.55 3.06
N ASN A 101 -20.64 3.88 2.46
CA ASN A 101 -20.85 2.75 1.55
C ASN A 101 -21.92 3.07 0.51
N ASP A 102 -21.77 4.21 -0.19
CA ASP A 102 -22.68 4.74 -1.21
C ASP A 102 -24.09 5.18 -0.73
N GLU A 103 -24.42 4.99 0.54
CA GLU A 103 -25.65 5.54 1.13
C GLU A 103 -25.43 6.98 1.57
N THR A 104 -26.31 7.91 1.15
CA THR A 104 -26.21 9.33 1.48
C THR A 104 -26.90 9.66 2.80
N TYR A 105 -26.17 10.38 3.66
CA TYR A 105 -26.64 10.91 4.94
C TYR A 105 -26.48 12.43 4.92
N SER A 106 -27.51 13.17 5.36
CA SER A 106 -27.47 14.64 5.43
C SER A 106 -27.34 15.09 6.88
N PHE A 107 -26.37 15.94 7.14
CA PHE A 107 -26.11 16.55 8.46
C PHE A 107 -26.39 18.06 8.42
N ASP A 108 -26.54 18.65 9.57
CA ASP A 108 -26.89 20.06 9.71
C ASP A 108 -25.69 21.02 9.58
N VAL A 109 -24.45 20.51 9.71
CA VAL A 109 -23.21 21.29 9.53
C VAL A 109 -22.26 20.56 8.61
N SER A 110 -21.73 21.27 7.61
CA SER A 110 -20.77 20.75 6.65
C SER A 110 -19.33 20.81 7.17
N PRO A 111 -18.41 19.96 6.65
CA PRO A 111 -16.97 20.15 6.82
C PRO A 111 -16.51 21.52 6.31
N ILE A 112 -15.59 22.14 7.04
CA ILE A 112 -15.02 23.45 6.73
C ILE A 112 -13.50 23.41 6.74
N ILE A 113 -12.86 24.38 6.09
CA ILE A 113 -11.41 24.61 6.21
C ILE A 113 -11.21 25.88 7.04
N GLU A 114 -10.50 25.76 8.16
CA GLU A 114 -10.10 26.86 9.02
C GLU A 114 -8.64 26.72 9.42
N ASP A 115 -7.87 27.81 9.32
CA ASP A 115 -6.41 27.86 9.59
C ASP A 115 -5.59 26.75 8.89
N GLY A 116 -6.00 26.39 7.66
CA GLY A 116 -5.33 25.34 6.87
C GLY A 116 -5.61 23.90 7.35
N ARG A 117 -6.61 23.71 8.20
CA ARG A 117 -7.07 22.40 8.65
C ARG A 117 -8.52 22.19 8.27
N THR A 118 -8.83 20.96 7.91
CA THR A 118 -10.22 20.54 7.68
C THR A 118 -10.84 20.16 9.01
N LEU A 119 -11.92 20.86 9.38
CA LEU A 119 -12.71 20.56 10.56
C LEU A 119 -14.01 19.85 10.16
N VAL A 120 -14.38 18.84 10.93
CA VAL A 120 -15.56 17.99 10.69
C VAL A 120 -16.45 17.91 11.93
N PRO A 121 -17.78 17.80 11.77
CA PRO A 121 -18.68 17.65 12.92
C PRO A 121 -18.44 16.29 13.59
N ILE A 122 -17.94 16.31 14.84
CA ILE A 122 -17.54 15.08 15.53
C ILE A 122 -18.68 14.06 15.65
N ARG A 123 -19.92 14.51 15.90
CA ARG A 123 -21.08 13.63 16.00
C ARG A 123 -21.39 12.93 14.69
N ALA A 124 -21.36 13.66 13.58
CA ALA A 124 -21.61 13.07 12.25
C ALA A 124 -20.64 11.91 11.96
N ILE A 125 -19.35 12.13 12.23
CA ILE A 125 -18.33 11.10 12.01
C ILE A 125 -18.52 9.91 12.93
N SER A 126 -18.76 10.17 14.20
CA SER A 126 -18.96 9.09 15.18
C SER A 126 -20.20 8.25 14.85
N ASP A 127 -21.32 8.90 14.50
CA ASP A 127 -22.55 8.20 14.09
C ASP A 127 -22.32 7.32 12.85
N MET A 128 -21.56 7.85 11.85
CA MET A 128 -21.23 7.08 10.64
C MET A 128 -20.34 5.86 10.94
N LEU A 129 -19.43 6.00 11.90
CA LEU A 129 -18.57 4.89 12.35
C LEU A 129 -19.25 3.95 13.36
N GLY A 130 -20.42 4.34 13.87
CA GLY A 130 -21.18 3.56 14.86
C GLY A 130 -20.61 3.71 16.27
N LEU A 131 -20.17 4.90 16.64
CA LEU A 131 -19.66 5.24 17.97
C LEU A 131 -20.70 6.06 18.74
N ASP A 132 -20.78 5.87 20.04
CA ASP A 132 -21.64 6.66 20.92
C ASP A 132 -20.97 7.98 21.30
N VAL A 133 -21.73 9.09 21.25
CA VAL A 133 -21.21 10.45 21.57
C VAL A 133 -22.08 11.15 22.59
N GLU A 134 -21.47 11.57 23.70
CA GLU A 134 -22.08 12.39 24.72
C GLU A 134 -21.39 13.76 24.84
N TRP A 135 -22.19 14.83 24.91
CA TRP A 135 -21.71 16.17 25.20
C TRP A 135 -22.04 16.60 26.63
N ASN A 136 -21.02 17.03 27.37
CA ASN A 136 -21.19 17.57 28.73
C ASN A 136 -20.91 19.07 28.77
N GLU A 137 -21.97 19.89 28.76
CA GLU A 137 -21.90 21.34 28.80
C GLU A 137 -21.22 21.91 30.06
N LYS A 138 -21.22 21.18 31.19
CA LYS A 138 -20.67 21.70 32.45
C LYS A 138 -19.17 21.82 32.44
N ASN A 139 -18.50 20.94 31.72
CA ASN A 139 -17.04 20.87 31.65
C ASN A 139 -16.50 20.95 30.22
N ASN A 140 -17.35 21.23 29.22
CA ASN A 140 -17.03 21.30 27.81
C ASN A 140 -16.30 20.01 27.32
N THR A 141 -16.87 18.87 27.66
CA THR A 141 -16.26 17.56 27.26
C THR A 141 -17.17 16.81 26.32
N VAL A 142 -16.58 16.36 25.22
CA VAL A 142 -17.16 15.31 24.35
C VAL A 142 -16.59 13.98 24.80
N THR A 143 -17.45 13.04 25.15
CA THR A 143 -17.08 11.65 25.44
C THR A 143 -17.55 10.79 24.30
N ILE A 144 -16.61 10.09 23.67
CA ILE A 144 -16.88 9.12 22.61
C ILE A 144 -16.55 7.75 23.15
N THR A 145 -17.45 6.81 22.94
CA THR A 145 -17.26 5.43 23.37
C THR A 145 -17.55 4.49 22.20
N THR A 146 -16.68 3.51 22.06
CA THR A 146 -17.00 2.35 21.22
C THR A 146 -18.16 1.63 21.89
N PRO A 147 -19.33 1.46 21.23
CA PRO A 147 -20.38 0.63 21.78
C PRO A 147 -19.75 -0.70 22.18
N GLN A 148 -19.88 -1.07 23.44
CA GLN A 148 -19.61 -2.47 23.77
C GLN A 148 -20.71 -3.25 23.06
N ASP A 149 -20.34 -3.85 21.94
CA ASP A 149 -21.11 -4.96 21.45
C ASP A 149 -21.13 -5.96 22.61
N ASP A 150 -22.23 -5.98 23.35
CA ASP A 150 -22.65 -7.21 24.02
C ASP A 150 -22.84 -8.18 22.85
N GLU A 151 -21.73 -8.73 22.34
CA GLU A 151 -21.81 -9.72 21.28
C GLU A 151 -22.75 -10.80 21.82
N ASP A 152 -23.93 -10.85 21.24
CA ASP A 152 -24.83 -11.92 21.54
C ASP A 152 -24.16 -13.25 21.18
N GLU A 153 -23.44 -13.81 22.15
CA GLU A 153 -22.76 -15.09 21.99
C GLU A 153 -23.74 -16.27 22.12
N SER A 154 -25.05 -16.00 22.17
CA SER A 154 -26.08 -17.03 22.31
C SER A 154 -26.05 -18.03 21.15
N TRP A 155 -25.59 -17.62 19.97
CA TRP A 155 -25.39 -18.52 18.84
C TRP A 155 -24.38 -19.65 19.14
N LYS A 156 -23.40 -19.44 20.02
CA LYS A 156 -22.45 -20.48 20.47
C LYS A 156 -23.09 -21.58 21.32
N ASN A 157 -24.34 -21.37 21.82
CA ASN A 157 -25.06 -22.39 22.56
C ASN A 157 -25.62 -23.50 21.66
N ASN A 158 -25.79 -23.23 20.36
CA ASN A 158 -26.05 -24.26 19.38
C ASN A 158 -24.74 -24.96 19.03
N THR A 159 -24.56 -26.17 19.47
CA THR A 159 -23.36 -26.97 19.24
C THR A 159 -23.66 -28.21 18.43
N GLY A 160 -22.71 -28.63 17.59
CA GLY A 160 -22.85 -29.83 16.80
C GLY A 160 -21.52 -30.46 16.44
N THR A 161 -21.58 -31.59 15.78
CA THR A 161 -20.40 -32.31 15.28
C THR A 161 -20.57 -32.69 13.82
N VAL A 162 -19.47 -32.73 13.11
CA VAL A 162 -19.34 -33.27 11.76
C VAL A 162 -18.28 -34.38 11.83
N ASP A 163 -18.70 -35.60 11.67
CA ASP A 163 -17.81 -36.76 11.50
C ASP A 163 -17.66 -37.06 10.02
N LEU A 164 -16.51 -36.68 9.45
CA LEU A 164 -16.23 -36.85 8.01
C LEU A 164 -16.00 -38.32 7.63
N ASP A 165 -15.51 -39.17 8.54
CA ASP A 165 -15.26 -40.57 8.26
C ASP A 165 -16.56 -41.34 7.97
N ASN A 166 -17.64 -40.97 8.67
CA ASN A 166 -18.94 -41.61 8.53
C ASN A 166 -19.96 -40.74 7.78
N VAL A 167 -19.60 -39.49 7.46
CA VAL A 167 -20.48 -38.45 6.90
C VAL A 167 -21.76 -38.28 7.78
N GLU A 168 -21.55 -38.24 9.09
CA GLU A 168 -22.61 -38.08 10.09
C GLU A 168 -22.52 -36.69 10.75
N VAL A 169 -23.66 -36.09 11.02
CA VAL A 169 -23.77 -34.77 11.64
C VAL A 169 -24.72 -34.80 12.85
N THR A 170 -24.39 -33.96 13.83
CA THR A 170 -25.28 -33.71 14.99
C THR A 170 -25.40 -32.19 15.19
N GLY A 171 -26.50 -31.75 15.79
CA GLY A 171 -26.76 -30.33 16.07
C GLY A 171 -27.99 -29.80 15.35
N ASP A 172 -28.44 -28.62 15.72
CA ASP A 172 -29.56 -27.95 15.07
C ASP A 172 -29.08 -27.13 13.87
N GLY A 173 -29.82 -27.15 12.79
CA GLY A 173 -29.46 -26.40 11.56
C GLY A 173 -28.31 -26.98 10.76
N ILE A 174 -27.96 -28.26 10.99
CA ILE A 174 -26.95 -28.95 10.19
C ILE A 174 -27.55 -30.18 9.53
N SER A 175 -27.18 -30.42 8.27
CA SER A 175 -27.68 -31.56 7.49
C SER A 175 -26.61 -32.06 6.53
N VAL A 176 -26.78 -33.28 6.02
CA VAL A 176 -25.88 -33.83 5.00
C VAL A 176 -26.70 -34.47 3.89
N SER A 177 -26.29 -34.25 2.64
CA SER A 177 -26.82 -34.89 1.44
C SER A 177 -25.71 -34.98 0.40
N ASP A 178 -25.51 -36.15 -0.17
CA ASP A 178 -24.50 -36.37 -1.24
C ASP A 178 -23.09 -35.88 -0.89
N ASN A 179 -22.66 -36.13 0.37
CA ASN A 179 -21.39 -35.64 0.95
C ASN A 179 -21.28 -34.11 1.07
N ILE A 180 -22.36 -33.36 0.89
CA ILE A 180 -22.42 -31.93 1.16
C ILE A 180 -23.01 -31.75 2.54
N ILE A 181 -22.21 -31.22 3.44
CA ILE A 181 -22.59 -30.81 4.79
C ILE A 181 -23.08 -29.38 4.74
N THR A 182 -24.36 -29.14 5.02
CA THR A 182 -24.95 -27.80 4.99
C THR A 182 -25.26 -27.33 6.40
N ILE A 183 -24.72 -26.15 6.76
CA ILE A 183 -24.99 -25.46 8.02
C ILE A 183 -25.91 -24.27 7.71
N SER A 184 -27.14 -24.32 8.21
CA SER A 184 -28.22 -23.35 7.94
C SER A 184 -28.65 -22.57 9.19
N LYS A 185 -27.92 -22.68 10.30
CA LYS A 185 -28.09 -21.91 11.52
C LYS A 185 -26.76 -21.60 12.16
N GLY A 186 -26.70 -20.48 12.87
CA GLY A 186 -25.56 -20.13 13.71
C GLY A 186 -25.23 -21.21 14.74
N GLY A 187 -23.97 -21.37 15.06
CA GLY A 187 -23.52 -22.36 16.01
C GLY A 187 -22.03 -22.62 16.02
N ASP A 188 -21.61 -23.48 16.95
CA ASP A 188 -20.24 -23.94 17.12
C ASP A 188 -20.16 -25.43 16.79
N PHE A 189 -19.60 -25.78 15.64
CA PHE A 189 -19.57 -27.13 15.08
C PHE A 189 -18.15 -27.68 15.06
N GLU A 190 -17.93 -28.82 15.70
CA GLU A 190 -16.64 -29.51 15.66
C GLU A 190 -16.56 -30.44 14.44
N VAL A 191 -15.47 -30.33 13.68
CA VAL A 191 -15.23 -31.12 12.47
C VAL A 191 -14.04 -32.04 12.68
N THR A 192 -14.25 -33.35 12.48
CA THR A 192 -13.25 -34.40 12.66
C THR A 192 -13.29 -35.41 11.50
N GLY A 193 -12.25 -36.24 11.35
CA GLY A 193 -12.21 -37.35 10.39
C GLY A 193 -11.77 -36.93 8.99
N THR A 194 -11.96 -37.82 8.02
CA THR A 194 -11.47 -37.65 6.63
C THR A 194 -12.59 -37.91 5.63
N LEU A 195 -12.69 -37.04 4.62
CA LEU A 195 -13.61 -37.22 3.50
C LEU A 195 -12.91 -36.85 2.18
N ASP A 196 -12.76 -37.81 1.28
CA ASP A 196 -12.01 -37.68 0.03
C ASP A 196 -12.79 -36.99 -1.12
N ASP A 197 -14.09 -36.75 -0.92
CA ASP A 197 -14.91 -36.02 -1.89
C ASP A 197 -16.19 -35.51 -1.19
N GLY A 198 -16.17 -34.25 -0.77
CA GLY A 198 -17.28 -33.60 -0.08
C GLY A 198 -17.06 -32.11 0.12
N GLN A 199 -18.06 -31.44 0.67
CA GLN A 199 -18.04 -30.00 0.88
C GLN A 199 -18.74 -29.63 2.20
N ILE A 200 -18.24 -28.61 2.88
CA ILE A 200 -18.96 -27.92 3.95
C ILE A 200 -19.47 -26.59 3.38
N VAL A 201 -20.79 -26.42 3.40
CA VAL A 201 -21.48 -25.19 2.98
C VAL A 201 -22.10 -24.52 4.20
N ILE A 202 -21.82 -23.23 4.40
CA ILE A 202 -22.48 -22.39 5.39
C ILE A 202 -23.45 -21.46 4.64
N ASP A 203 -24.74 -21.53 4.97
CA ASP A 203 -25.80 -20.72 4.35
C ASP A 203 -26.82 -20.30 5.44
N THR A 204 -26.48 -19.22 6.17
CA THR A 204 -27.27 -18.64 7.25
C THR A 204 -26.97 -17.16 7.38
N GLU A 205 -27.84 -16.39 8.02
CA GLU A 205 -27.60 -14.98 8.37
C GLU A 205 -26.96 -14.82 9.77
N GLU A 206 -26.59 -15.94 10.42
CA GLU A 206 -26.05 -15.96 11.77
C GLU A 206 -24.55 -16.22 11.77
N LYS A 207 -23.88 -16.02 12.92
CA LYS A 207 -22.46 -16.34 13.09
C LYS A 207 -22.25 -17.86 13.18
N VAL A 208 -21.27 -18.38 12.44
CA VAL A 208 -20.93 -19.81 12.45
C VAL A 208 -19.46 -20.00 12.79
N LYS A 209 -19.17 -20.95 13.66
CA LYS A 209 -17.82 -21.38 14.00
C LYS A 209 -17.60 -22.85 13.64
N LEU A 210 -16.63 -23.09 12.78
CA LEU A 210 -16.07 -24.41 12.52
C LEU A 210 -14.83 -24.63 13.38
N ARG A 211 -14.87 -25.59 14.30
CA ARG A 211 -13.70 -26.06 15.05
C ARG A 211 -13.09 -27.24 14.34
N LEU A 212 -11.95 -27.03 13.69
CA LEU A 212 -11.23 -28.09 13.01
C LEU A 212 -10.39 -28.88 14.02
N SER A 213 -10.69 -30.15 14.18
CA SER A 213 -10.15 -31.01 15.23
C SER A 213 -9.52 -32.29 14.64
N GLY A 214 -8.47 -32.13 13.82
CA GLY A 214 -7.77 -33.23 13.17
C GLY A 214 -8.57 -33.78 11.99
N MET A 215 -8.94 -32.90 11.07
CA MET A 215 -9.77 -33.24 9.91
C MET A 215 -9.02 -33.13 8.59
N SER A 216 -9.48 -33.88 7.59
CA SER A 216 -9.05 -33.77 6.21
C SER A 216 -10.25 -33.81 5.27
N LEU A 217 -10.47 -32.75 4.50
CA LEU A 217 -11.57 -32.64 3.56
C LEU A 217 -11.05 -32.29 2.17
N THR A 218 -11.39 -33.12 1.19
CA THR A 218 -11.15 -32.83 -0.21
C THR A 218 -12.48 -32.64 -0.93
N ASN A 219 -12.58 -31.61 -1.76
CA ASN A 219 -13.67 -31.47 -2.73
C ASN A 219 -13.10 -31.49 -4.15
N LYS A 220 -13.45 -32.50 -4.93
CA LYS A 220 -12.92 -32.64 -6.30
C LYS A 220 -13.55 -31.67 -7.31
N ASN A 221 -14.65 -31.01 -6.95
CA ASN A 221 -15.52 -30.30 -7.89
C ASN A 221 -15.81 -28.85 -7.51
N GLY A 222 -15.28 -28.37 -6.40
CA GLY A 222 -15.52 -27.02 -5.88
C GLY A 222 -14.67 -26.72 -4.65
N SER A 223 -15.01 -25.68 -3.93
CA SER A 223 -14.41 -25.31 -2.64
C SER A 223 -14.59 -26.44 -1.61
N ALA A 224 -13.59 -26.69 -0.78
CA ALA A 224 -13.73 -27.62 0.35
C ALA A 224 -14.65 -27.02 1.42
N VAL A 225 -14.50 -25.73 1.72
CA VAL A 225 -15.39 -24.95 2.59
C VAL A 225 -15.92 -23.75 1.81
N TYR A 226 -17.25 -23.64 1.75
CA TYR A 226 -17.95 -22.55 1.10
C TYR A 226 -18.89 -21.83 2.06
N VAL A 227 -18.52 -20.62 2.46
CA VAL A 227 -19.40 -19.69 3.20
C VAL A 227 -20.19 -18.90 2.17
N LYS A 228 -21.39 -19.40 1.86
CA LYS A 228 -22.28 -18.79 0.88
C LYS A 228 -23.03 -17.59 1.44
N ASN A 229 -23.34 -17.62 2.74
CA ASN A 229 -23.93 -16.54 3.49
C ASN A 229 -23.68 -16.76 5.00
N ALA A 230 -23.22 -15.74 5.72
CA ALA A 230 -23.09 -15.70 7.16
C ALA A 230 -22.98 -14.24 7.65
N ASP A 231 -23.36 -13.95 8.89
CA ASP A 231 -22.94 -12.67 9.50
C ASP A 231 -21.42 -12.62 9.67
N LYS A 232 -20.82 -13.68 10.18
CA LYS A 232 -19.36 -13.92 10.21
C LYS A 232 -19.07 -15.41 10.34
N ALA A 233 -18.10 -15.90 9.58
CA ALA A 233 -17.60 -17.27 9.71
C ALA A 233 -16.28 -17.29 10.49
N TYR A 234 -16.17 -18.24 11.42
CA TYR A 234 -14.96 -18.49 12.20
C TYR A 234 -14.43 -19.88 11.88
N ILE A 235 -13.17 -19.99 11.52
CA ILE A 235 -12.43 -21.25 11.47
C ILE A 235 -11.48 -21.25 12.67
N THR A 236 -11.69 -22.18 13.60
CA THR A 236 -10.88 -22.31 14.81
C THR A 236 -10.08 -23.60 14.77
N LEU A 237 -8.77 -23.50 14.88
CA LEU A 237 -7.86 -24.64 14.87
C LEU A 237 -7.68 -25.16 16.29
N THR A 238 -8.17 -26.36 16.55
CA THR A 238 -8.04 -26.99 17.87
C THR A 238 -6.58 -27.28 18.18
N ASP A 239 -6.20 -27.09 19.44
CA ASP A 239 -4.84 -27.27 19.93
C ASP A 239 -4.26 -28.63 19.56
N ASN A 240 -3.02 -28.63 19.06
CA ASN A 240 -2.26 -29.84 18.69
C ASN A 240 -2.95 -30.71 17.62
N THR A 241 -3.78 -30.13 16.78
CA THR A 241 -4.37 -30.82 15.63
C THR A 241 -3.76 -30.36 14.31
N GLU A 242 -3.72 -31.27 13.35
CA GLU A 242 -3.37 -31.00 11.96
C GLU A 242 -4.62 -31.13 11.12
N ASN A 243 -4.96 -30.10 10.34
CA ASN A 243 -6.14 -30.04 9.52
C ASN A 243 -5.75 -29.77 8.06
N THR A 244 -6.45 -30.40 7.13
CA THR A 244 -6.16 -30.24 5.69
C THR A 244 -7.45 -29.99 4.93
N LEU A 245 -7.42 -28.96 4.09
CA LEU A 245 -8.48 -28.66 3.13
C LEU A 245 -7.88 -28.65 1.72
N THR A 246 -8.52 -29.32 0.78
CA THR A 246 -8.06 -29.46 -0.60
C THR A 246 -9.24 -29.30 -1.55
N ASP A 247 -9.10 -28.48 -2.56
CA ASP A 247 -10.08 -28.33 -3.63
C ASP A 247 -9.73 -29.11 -4.88
N GLY A 248 -10.63 -29.12 -5.86
CA GLY A 248 -10.43 -29.76 -7.15
C GLY A 248 -9.66 -28.88 -8.11
N GLU A 249 -9.00 -29.49 -9.11
CA GLU A 249 -8.32 -28.76 -10.18
C GLU A 249 -9.27 -27.98 -11.12
N ASN A 250 -10.55 -28.39 -11.16
CA ASN A 250 -11.58 -27.79 -11.99
C ASN A 250 -12.89 -27.75 -11.22
N TYR A 251 -13.52 -26.58 -11.14
CA TYR A 251 -14.80 -26.45 -10.49
C TYR A 251 -15.95 -26.79 -11.46
N THR A 252 -16.83 -27.66 -11.04
CA THR A 252 -18.01 -28.07 -11.81
C THR A 252 -19.31 -27.79 -11.07
N SER A 253 -19.25 -27.16 -9.89
CA SER A 253 -20.38 -26.76 -9.07
C SER A 253 -21.34 -25.83 -9.83
N GLY A 254 -20.82 -25.07 -10.78
CA GLY A 254 -21.57 -24.06 -11.54
C GLY A 254 -21.86 -22.78 -10.76
N ASP A 255 -21.36 -22.64 -9.54
CA ASP A 255 -21.42 -21.40 -8.76
C ASP A 255 -20.10 -20.62 -9.01
N GLU A 256 -20.20 -19.55 -9.79
CA GLU A 256 -19.08 -18.66 -10.12
C GLU A 256 -18.53 -17.87 -8.94
N ASN A 257 -19.22 -17.93 -7.77
CA ASN A 257 -18.72 -17.30 -6.54
C ASN A 257 -17.73 -18.19 -5.78
N GLU A 258 -17.62 -19.48 -6.10
CA GLU A 258 -16.59 -20.36 -5.55
C GLU A 258 -15.26 -20.06 -6.23
N LYS A 259 -14.31 -19.42 -5.53
CA LYS A 259 -13.07 -18.93 -6.08
C LYS A 259 -11.79 -19.51 -5.46
N GLY A 260 -11.90 -20.26 -4.37
CA GLY A 260 -10.75 -20.84 -3.65
C GLY A 260 -11.10 -22.10 -2.88
N CYS A 261 -10.10 -22.76 -2.34
CA CYS A 261 -10.29 -23.95 -1.50
C CYS A 261 -11.16 -23.64 -0.28
N ILE A 262 -10.92 -22.51 0.38
CA ILE A 262 -11.85 -21.87 1.30
C ILE A 262 -12.39 -20.63 0.59
N THR A 263 -13.69 -20.61 0.36
CA THR A 263 -14.37 -19.44 -0.21
C THR A 263 -15.35 -18.88 0.80
N SER A 264 -15.28 -17.58 1.08
CA SER A 264 -16.28 -16.87 1.87
C SER A 264 -16.86 -15.69 1.06
N ARG A 265 -18.18 -15.50 1.14
CA ARG A 265 -18.83 -14.28 0.64
C ARG A 265 -18.97 -13.22 1.71
N ASP A 266 -18.63 -13.58 2.96
CA ASP A 266 -18.74 -12.74 4.14
C ASP A 266 -17.43 -12.75 4.94
N ASN A 267 -17.38 -12.00 6.04
CA ASN A 267 -16.19 -11.90 6.88
C ASN A 267 -15.74 -13.28 7.38
N LEU A 268 -14.47 -13.58 7.21
CA LEU A 268 -13.83 -14.82 7.64
C LEU A 268 -12.75 -14.54 8.69
N GLU A 269 -12.81 -15.23 9.82
CA GLU A 269 -11.76 -15.19 10.83
C GLU A 269 -11.15 -16.57 11.05
N ILE A 270 -9.81 -16.67 10.99
CA ILE A 270 -9.05 -17.89 11.25
C ILE A 270 -8.19 -17.68 12.49
N LYS A 271 -8.35 -18.57 13.48
CA LYS A 271 -7.59 -18.51 14.74
C LYS A 271 -7.46 -19.87 15.41
N GLY A 272 -6.74 -19.93 16.52
CA GLY A 272 -6.48 -21.14 17.30
C GLY A 272 -5.00 -21.46 17.30
N SER A 273 -4.60 -22.59 17.90
CA SER A 273 -3.19 -22.97 18.05
C SER A 273 -2.83 -24.26 17.30
N GLY A 274 -3.77 -24.87 16.58
CA GLY A 274 -3.53 -26.00 15.68
C GLY A 274 -2.92 -25.57 14.35
N SER A 275 -2.76 -26.55 13.45
CA SER A 275 -2.26 -26.34 12.09
C SER A 275 -3.37 -26.50 11.05
N LEU A 276 -3.32 -25.71 9.99
CA LEU A 276 -4.19 -25.79 8.81
C LEU A 276 -3.33 -25.78 7.54
N THR A 277 -3.51 -26.80 6.71
CA THR A 277 -2.97 -26.82 5.36
C THR A 277 -4.10 -26.63 4.36
N VAL A 278 -3.98 -25.64 3.47
CA VAL A 278 -4.94 -25.32 2.41
C VAL A 278 -4.26 -25.54 1.06
N ASN A 279 -4.83 -26.40 0.23
CA ASN A 279 -4.34 -26.66 -1.12
C ASN A 279 -5.37 -26.18 -2.13
N GLY A 280 -5.16 -24.98 -2.67
CA GLY A 280 -5.97 -24.35 -3.71
C GLY A 280 -5.46 -24.75 -5.10
N ASN A 281 -6.02 -25.84 -5.64
CA ASN A 281 -5.60 -26.39 -6.93
C ASN A 281 -6.32 -25.76 -8.13
N TYR A 282 -7.43 -25.07 -7.88
CA TYR A 282 -8.20 -24.40 -8.93
C TYR A 282 -7.75 -22.95 -9.14
N ASN A 283 -7.82 -22.15 -8.09
CA ASN A 283 -7.53 -20.71 -8.14
C ASN A 283 -6.86 -20.28 -6.83
N HIS A 284 -7.56 -19.57 -5.95
CA HIS A 284 -7.01 -19.09 -4.68
C HIS A 284 -6.95 -20.21 -3.61
N GLY A 285 -6.07 -20.06 -2.66
CA GLY A 285 -6.08 -20.89 -1.45
C GLY A 285 -7.26 -20.54 -0.54
N ILE A 286 -7.27 -19.29 -0.07
CA ILE A 286 -8.33 -18.70 0.78
C ILE A 286 -8.82 -17.43 0.10
N PHE A 287 -10.11 -17.36 -0.13
CA PHE A 287 -10.77 -16.20 -0.75
C PHE A 287 -11.93 -15.70 0.12
N SER A 288 -12.05 -14.38 0.27
CA SER A 288 -13.24 -13.74 0.80
C SER A 288 -13.68 -12.56 -0.06
N SER A 289 -14.99 -12.48 -0.34
CA SER A 289 -15.58 -11.27 -0.97
C SER A 289 -15.63 -10.06 -0.03
N ASN A 290 -15.33 -10.27 1.26
CA ASN A 290 -15.22 -9.25 2.29
C ASN A 290 -13.83 -9.36 2.96
N SER A 291 -13.76 -9.23 4.27
CA SER A 291 -12.50 -9.26 5.01
C SER A 291 -12.07 -10.66 5.45
N ILE A 292 -10.75 -10.85 5.56
CA ILE A 292 -10.12 -12.01 6.19
C ILE A 292 -9.29 -11.52 7.37
N GLU A 293 -9.52 -12.11 8.55
CA GLU A 293 -8.73 -11.86 9.76
C GLU A 293 -7.99 -13.15 10.16
N ILE A 294 -6.67 -13.10 10.33
CA ILE A 294 -5.84 -14.20 10.85
C ILE A 294 -5.26 -13.76 12.18
N GLY A 295 -5.81 -14.32 13.27
CA GLY A 295 -5.39 -13.96 14.62
C GLY A 295 -4.31 -14.86 15.20
N ASN A 296 -4.24 -16.11 14.79
CA ASN A 296 -3.26 -17.09 15.30
C ASN A 296 -3.37 -18.41 14.52
N GLY A 297 -2.46 -19.36 14.80
CA GLY A 297 -2.39 -20.70 14.20
C GLY A 297 -1.14 -20.89 13.35
N ASN A 298 -0.93 -22.13 12.88
CA ASN A 298 0.08 -22.45 11.88
C ASN A 298 -0.62 -22.74 10.55
N ILE A 299 -0.66 -21.76 9.66
CA ILE A 299 -1.44 -21.77 8.42
C ILE A 299 -0.49 -21.92 7.25
N ASN A 300 -0.69 -23.00 6.46
CA ASN A 300 0.12 -23.28 5.27
C ASN A 300 -0.80 -23.27 4.06
N VAL A 301 -0.58 -22.36 3.12
CA VAL A 301 -1.39 -22.19 1.92
C VAL A 301 -0.55 -22.46 0.68
N ASN A 302 -1.03 -23.38 -0.15
CA ASN A 302 -0.50 -23.63 -1.48
C ASN A 302 -1.58 -23.28 -2.50
N ALA A 303 -1.32 -22.38 -3.43
CA ALA A 303 -2.33 -21.90 -4.36
C ALA A 303 -1.85 -21.88 -5.82
N LYS A 304 -2.78 -22.15 -6.73
CA LYS A 304 -2.53 -22.08 -8.17
C LYS A 304 -2.57 -20.66 -8.71
N ASN A 305 -3.29 -19.78 -8.06
CA ASN A 305 -3.29 -18.33 -8.24
C ASN A 305 -2.89 -17.69 -6.91
N ASP A 306 -3.69 -16.81 -6.32
CA ASP A 306 -3.30 -16.12 -5.11
C ASP A 306 -3.41 -17.01 -3.87
N GLY A 307 -2.51 -16.80 -2.95
CA GLY A 307 -2.51 -17.56 -1.69
C GLY A 307 -3.73 -17.21 -0.84
N ILE A 308 -3.80 -15.98 -0.38
CA ILE A 308 -4.89 -15.44 0.43
C ILE A 308 -5.35 -14.12 -0.20
N HIS A 309 -6.63 -14.06 -0.57
CA HIS A 309 -7.22 -12.93 -1.27
C HIS A 309 -8.47 -12.44 -0.55
N ALA A 310 -8.50 -11.17 -0.17
CA ALA A 310 -9.66 -10.48 0.40
C ALA A 310 -10.06 -9.29 -0.47
N ASN A 311 -11.35 -9.16 -0.81
CA ASN A 311 -11.82 -8.00 -1.56
C ASN A 311 -11.88 -6.72 -0.70
N ASP A 312 -12.00 -6.85 0.64
CA ASP A 312 -11.90 -5.69 1.53
C ASP A 312 -10.53 -5.66 2.23
N THR A 313 -10.50 -6.18 3.45
CA THR A 313 -9.31 -6.13 4.31
C THR A 313 -8.74 -7.52 4.55
N LEU A 314 -7.42 -7.65 4.42
CA LEU A 314 -6.66 -8.78 4.94
C LEU A 314 -5.85 -8.32 6.15
N ALA A 315 -6.19 -8.82 7.33
CA ALA A 315 -5.50 -8.49 8.57
C ALA A 315 -4.82 -9.73 9.18
N ILE A 316 -3.52 -9.62 9.47
CA ILE A 316 -2.74 -10.64 10.17
C ILE A 316 -2.23 -10.05 11.48
N SER A 317 -2.70 -10.59 12.60
CA SER A 317 -2.35 -10.10 13.94
C SER A 317 -1.65 -11.16 14.80
N GLY A 318 -1.21 -12.27 14.20
CA GLY A 318 -0.45 -13.32 14.90
C GLY A 318 -0.42 -14.64 14.16
N GLY A 319 0.25 -15.63 14.75
CA GLY A 319 0.43 -16.96 14.19
C GLY A 319 1.62 -17.06 13.24
N THR A 320 1.73 -18.22 12.58
CA THR A 320 2.69 -18.46 11.49
C THR A 320 1.90 -18.70 10.21
N VAL A 321 2.09 -17.85 9.21
CA VAL A 321 1.39 -17.90 7.93
C VAL A 321 2.42 -18.15 6.82
N ASN A 322 2.38 -19.34 6.23
CA ASN A 322 3.26 -19.73 5.14
C ASN A 322 2.44 -19.83 3.85
N VAL A 323 2.80 -19.07 2.84
CA VAL A 323 2.10 -19.01 1.56
C VAL A 323 3.04 -19.34 0.43
N THR A 324 2.61 -20.27 -0.42
CA THR A 324 3.24 -20.53 -1.73
C THR A 324 2.18 -20.37 -2.82
N ALA A 325 2.35 -19.42 -3.69
CA ALA A 325 1.36 -19.04 -4.70
C ALA A 325 2.01 -18.90 -6.09
N LYS A 326 1.22 -19.06 -7.17
CA LYS A 326 1.67 -18.67 -8.51
C LYS A 326 1.21 -17.27 -8.90
N GLY A 327 0.11 -16.80 -8.34
CA GLY A 327 -0.32 -15.43 -8.37
C GLY A 327 0.29 -14.65 -7.21
N ASP A 328 -0.46 -13.70 -6.68
CA ASP A 328 -0.06 -12.92 -5.52
C ASP A 328 -0.08 -13.76 -4.24
N GLY A 329 0.90 -13.55 -3.37
CA GLY A 329 0.95 -14.33 -2.12
C GLY A 329 -0.16 -13.93 -1.17
N LEU A 330 -0.19 -12.67 -0.78
CA LEU A 330 -1.24 -12.03 0.00
C LEU A 330 -1.80 -10.86 -0.79
N GLN A 331 -3.12 -10.80 -0.97
CA GLN A 331 -3.80 -9.72 -1.68
C GLN A 331 -4.98 -9.18 -0.89
N ALA A 332 -5.09 -7.86 -0.84
CA ALA A 332 -6.30 -7.16 -0.42
C ALA A 332 -6.64 -6.08 -1.45
N GLU A 333 -7.90 -6.02 -1.92
CA GLU A 333 -8.32 -4.95 -2.83
C GLU A 333 -8.44 -3.61 -2.11
N GLU A 334 -8.59 -3.60 -0.77
CA GLU A 334 -8.60 -2.37 0.00
C GLU A 334 -7.38 -2.27 0.93
N ILE A 335 -7.41 -2.91 2.08
CA ILE A 335 -6.41 -2.73 3.13
C ILE A 335 -5.73 -4.06 3.46
N LEU A 336 -4.39 -4.06 3.45
CA LEU A 336 -3.60 -5.14 4.01
C LEU A 336 -2.88 -4.64 5.26
N ASP A 337 -3.13 -5.30 6.39
CA ASP A 337 -2.57 -4.93 7.70
C ASP A 337 -1.84 -6.13 8.33
N ILE A 338 -0.55 -5.95 8.63
CA ILE A 338 0.24 -6.93 9.39
C ILE A 338 0.72 -6.24 10.66
N SER A 339 0.16 -6.68 11.81
CA SER A 339 0.50 -6.11 13.11
C SER A 339 1.37 -7.02 13.98
N ASP A 340 1.34 -8.33 13.75
CA ASP A 340 2.17 -9.32 14.46
C ASP A 340 2.17 -10.66 13.70
N GLY A 341 2.97 -11.63 14.13
CA GLY A 341 3.07 -12.98 13.57
C GLY A 341 4.33 -13.18 12.73
N GLU A 342 4.48 -14.42 12.26
CA GLU A 342 5.52 -14.84 11.32
C GLU A 342 4.86 -15.10 9.95
N VAL A 343 5.17 -14.25 8.96
CA VAL A 343 4.55 -14.29 7.62
C VAL A 343 5.62 -14.60 6.59
N ASN A 344 5.52 -15.78 5.97
CA ASN A 344 6.45 -16.26 4.96
C ASN A 344 5.72 -16.41 3.64
N VAL A 345 6.11 -15.65 2.63
CA VAL A 345 5.47 -15.63 1.31
C VAL A 345 6.48 -15.99 0.23
N THR A 346 6.12 -16.95 -0.60
CA THR A 346 6.88 -17.30 -1.80
C THR A 346 5.96 -17.29 -3.01
N THR A 347 6.28 -16.51 -4.03
CA THR A 347 5.55 -16.55 -5.29
C THR A 347 6.40 -17.21 -6.38
N THR A 348 5.75 -17.97 -7.28
CA THR A 348 6.41 -18.81 -8.27
C THR A 348 5.87 -18.60 -9.69
N GLY A 349 5.02 -17.61 -9.90
CA GLY A 349 4.48 -17.28 -11.22
C GLY A 349 5.56 -16.73 -12.16
N GLU A 350 5.35 -16.89 -13.45
CA GLU A 350 6.22 -16.29 -14.46
C GLU A 350 5.80 -14.85 -14.68
N VAL A 351 6.67 -13.91 -14.35
CA VAL A 351 6.50 -12.51 -14.77
C VAL A 351 6.73 -12.46 -16.28
N LYS A 352 5.69 -12.17 -17.05
CA LYS A 352 5.88 -11.89 -18.48
C LYS A 352 6.76 -10.65 -18.57
N ALA A 353 7.98 -10.85 -19.10
CA ALA A 353 8.81 -9.72 -19.46
C ALA A 353 7.94 -8.79 -20.30
N SER A 354 7.77 -7.55 -19.84
CA SER A 354 7.17 -6.48 -20.64
C SER A 354 7.96 -6.46 -21.94
N THR A 355 7.43 -7.07 -22.98
CA THR A 355 8.02 -6.93 -24.30
C THR A 355 7.71 -5.51 -24.70
N SER A 356 8.61 -4.60 -24.36
CA SER A 356 8.71 -3.25 -24.93
C SER A 356 8.95 -3.30 -26.44
N ASN A 357 8.36 -4.27 -27.11
CA ASN A 357 8.43 -4.56 -28.53
C ASN A 357 7.06 -4.50 -29.21
N ASP A 358 6.13 -3.74 -28.68
CA ASP A 358 5.04 -3.26 -29.53
C ASP A 358 5.37 -1.89 -30.18
N PHE A 359 6.62 -1.68 -30.50
CA PHE A 359 6.91 -1.03 -31.76
C PHE A 359 6.58 -2.04 -32.83
N GLY A 360 5.33 -1.98 -33.28
CA GLY A 360 4.80 -2.72 -34.40
C GLY A 360 5.86 -2.84 -35.48
N GLY A 361 6.02 -4.06 -35.97
CA GLY A 361 7.09 -4.49 -36.83
C GLY A 361 7.65 -3.38 -37.69
N ARG A 362 8.95 -3.19 -37.64
CA ARG A 362 9.68 -2.50 -38.68
C ARG A 362 9.45 -3.25 -40.01
N GLY A 363 8.24 -3.09 -40.57
CA GLY A 363 8.10 -3.06 -42.00
C GLY A 363 9.00 -1.93 -42.45
N GLU A 364 9.87 -2.19 -43.41
CA GLU A 364 10.75 -1.20 -44.03
C GLU A 364 9.97 0.12 -44.13
N MET A 365 10.41 1.17 -43.39
CA MET A 365 9.82 2.50 -43.53
C MET A 365 10.00 2.89 -44.98
N LYS A 366 8.93 2.89 -45.74
CA LYS A 366 8.94 3.51 -47.06
C LYS A 366 9.40 4.94 -46.87
N ASP A 367 10.46 5.32 -47.57
CA ASP A 367 10.91 6.69 -47.64
C ASP A 367 9.69 7.59 -47.94
N SER A 368 9.53 8.69 -47.20
CA SER A 368 8.39 9.61 -47.32
C SER A 368 8.20 10.15 -48.76
N SER A 369 9.21 9.97 -49.63
CA SER A 369 9.15 10.27 -51.06
C SER A 369 8.39 9.20 -51.89
N GLN A 370 7.99 8.09 -51.29
CA GLN A 370 7.25 6.99 -51.93
C GLN A 370 5.86 6.76 -51.35
N MET A 371 5.39 7.62 -50.44
CA MET A 371 4.05 7.58 -49.87
C MET A 371 3.08 8.40 -50.70
N THR A 372 1.88 7.91 -50.88
CA THR A 372 0.80 8.66 -51.50
C THR A 372 0.25 9.70 -50.53
N ASP A 373 -0.34 10.78 -51.06
CA ASP A 373 -0.96 11.84 -50.25
C ASP A 373 -2.01 11.28 -49.27
N ASP A 374 -2.74 10.22 -49.64
CA ASP A 374 -3.74 9.55 -48.80
C ASP A 374 -3.07 8.77 -47.64
N GLU A 375 -1.91 8.16 -47.85
CA GLU A 375 -1.14 7.47 -46.80
C GLU A 375 -0.58 8.49 -45.80
N ILE A 376 -0.12 9.65 -46.28
CA ILE A 376 0.38 10.76 -45.45
C ILE A 376 -0.77 11.38 -44.64
N GLN A 377 -1.94 11.51 -45.23
CA GLN A 377 -3.12 12.05 -44.56
C GLN A 377 -3.66 11.11 -43.49
N SER A 378 -3.69 9.83 -43.78
CA SER A 378 -4.04 8.76 -42.81
C SER A 378 -3.08 8.72 -41.61
N MET A 379 -1.77 8.87 -41.82
CA MET A 379 -0.81 9.01 -40.73
C MET A 379 -1.01 10.29 -39.90
N ARG A 380 -1.33 11.42 -40.53
CA ARG A 380 -1.62 12.66 -39.81
C ARG A 380 -2.91 12.58 -39.00
N GLU A 381 -3.92 11.89 -39.52
CA GLU A 381 -5.18 11.67 -38.80
C GLU A 381 -4.99 10.69 -37.63
N GLN A 382 -4.11 9.69 -37.77
CA GLN A 382 -3.71 8.80 -36.68
C GLN A 382 -2.86 9.54 -35.63
N MET A 383 -1.98 10.45 -36.03
CA MET A 383 -1.23 11.30 -35.09
C MET A 383 -2.08 12.35 -34.39
N ASN A 384 -3.14 12.86 -35.03
CA ASN A 384 -4.04 13.84 -34.42
C ASN A 384 -5.15 13.18 -33.56
N ASN A 385 -5.47 11.91 -33.79
CA ASN A 385 -6.43 11.16 -32.99
C ASN A 385 -5.78 10.36 -31.84
N ASN A 386 -4.48 10.22 -31.83
CA ASN A 386 -3.76 9.85 -30.62
C ASN A 386 -3.70 11.12 -29.73
N GLN A 387 -4.80 11.40 -29.03
CA GLN A 387 -4.69 11.89 -27.69
C GLN A 387 -3.67 10.98 -27.03
N PHE A 388 -2.55 11.54 -26.61
CA PHE A 388 -1.62 10.90 -25.69
C PHE A 388 -2.44 10.55 -24.43
N THR A 389 -3.15 9.45 -24.46
CA THR A 389 -3.33 8.69 -23.25
C THR A 389 -1.93 8.19 -22.96
N GLN A 390 -1.26 8.80 -21.97
CA GLN A 390 -0.25 8.10 -21.23
C GLN A 390 -0.92 6.78 -20.86
N THR A 391 -0.56 5.72 -21.55
CA THR A 391 -0.73 4.40 -21.01
C THR A 391 0.24 4.41 -19.84
N GLU A 392 -0.27 4.76 -18.66
CA GLU A 392 0.29 4.22 -17.44
C GLU A 392 0.48 2.73 -17.76
N GLU A 393 1.69 2.23 -17.60
CA GLU A 393 1.90 0.80 -17.66
C GLU A 393 0.87 0.22 -16.68
N SER A 394 -0.20 -0.35 -17.20
CA SER A 394 -1.13 -1.10 -16.39
C SER A 394 -0.38 -2.37 -16.00
N ASP A 395 0.36 -2.27 -14.90
CA ASP A 395 1.09 -3.38 -14.27
C ASP A 395 0.10 -4.40 -13.67
N ASP A 396 -1.19 -4.13 -13.81
CA ASP A 396 -2.31 -4.86 -13.20
C ASP A 396 -3.17 -5.62 -14.22
N SER A 397 -2.56 -6.42 -15.08
CA SER A 397 -3.34 -7.50 -15.67
C SER A 397 -3.41 -8.62 -14.62
N GLU A 398 -4.55 -8.81 -13.98
CA GLU A 398 -4.80 -9.81 -12.92
C GLU A 398 -4.30 -11.22 -13.27
N ASP A 399 -4.29 -11.59 -14.53
CA ASP A 399 -3.87 -12.91 -15.02
C ASP A 399 -2.34 -13.18 -14.96
N THR A 400 -1.51 -12.22 -14.58
CA THR A 400 -0.04 -12.36 -14.63
C THR A 400 0.70 -11.75 -13.43
N SER A 401 0.00 -11.25 -12.43
CA SER A 401 0.58 -10.75 -11.20
C SER A 401 1.16 -11.88 -10.35
N SER A 402 2.31 -11.65 -9.72
CA SER A 402 2.98 -12.62 -8.85
C SER A 402 3.76 -11.86 -7.76
N LYS A 403 3.09 -10.85 -7.20
CA LYS A 403 3.62 -10.02 -6.12
C LYS A 403 3.60 -10.82 -4.81
N GLY A 404 4.54 -10.54 -3.94
CA GLY A 404 4.55 -11.19 -2.62
C GLY A 404 3.36 -10.75 -1.78
N ILE A 405 3.28 -9.45 -1.52
CA ILE A 405 2.21 -8.80 -0.75
C ILE A 405 1.66 -7.64 -1.56
N LYS A 406 0.35 -7.63 -1.80
CA LYS A 406 -0.33 -6.63 -2.61
C LYS A 406 -1.52 -6.02 -1.88
N ALA A 407 -1.64 -4.69 -1.95
CA ALA A 407 -2.85 -3.98 -1.58
C ALA A 407 -3.16 -2.91 -2.63
N ASP A 408 -4.46 -2.61 -2.86
CA ASP A 408 -4.78 -1.59 -3.85
C ASP A 408 -4.96 -0.21 -3.22
N TRP A 409 -5.43 -0.13 -1.98
CA TRP A 409 -5.67 1.17 -1.36
C TRP A 409 -4.70 1.53 -0.25
N MET A 410 -4.35 0.60 0.65
CA MET A 410 -3.40 0.85 1.75
C MET A 410 -2.73 -0.42 2.24
N LEU A 411 -1.44 -0.34 2.51
CA LEU A 411 -0.66 -1.40 3.10
C LEU A 411 0.02 -0.90 4.37
N ASP A 412 -0.33 -1.49 5.51
CA ASP A 412 0.21 -1.16 6.82
C ASP A 412 0.99 -2.35 7.38
N ILE A 413 2.24 -2.12 7.81
CA ILE A 413 3.02 -3.10 8.59
C ILE A 413 3.47 -2.41 9.88
N SER A 414 2.94 -2.87 11.01
CA SER A 414 3.27 -2.30 12.31
C SER A 414 4.07 -3.25 13.21
N GLY A 415 4.23 -4.51 12.79
CA GLY A 415 4.96 -5.52 13.57
C GLY A 415 5.13 -6.84 12.83
N GLY A 416 5.56 -7.87 13.55
CA GLY A 416 5.77 -9.23 13.05
C GLY A 416 7.12 -9.44 12.34
N GLU A 417 7.34 -10.69 11.92
CA GLU A 417 8.46 -11.08 11.06
C GLU A 417 7.92 -11.46 9.68
N VAL A 418 8.25 -10.66 8.66
CA VAL A 418 7.73 -10.79 7.30
C VAL A 418 8.87 -11.16 6.37
N THR A 419 8.80 -12.35 5.78
CA THR A 419 9.75 -12.83 4.78
C THR A 419 9.03 -13.02 3.44
N VAL A 420 9.53 -12.36 2.39
CA VAL A 420 8.97 -12.43 1.05
C VAL A 420 10.05 -12.80 0.04
N ASP A 421 9.80 -13.85 -0.73
CA ASP A 421 10.57 -14.20 -1.91
C ASP A 421 9.63 -14.27 -3.12
N SER A 422 9.63 -13.21 -3.92
CA SER A 422 8.69 -13.04 -5.02
C SER A 422 9.34 -12.99 -6.39
N THR A 423 8.62 -13.41 -7.41
CA THR A 423 9.06 -13.27 -8.80
C THR A 423 8.80 -11.88 -9.35
N ASP A 424 7.83 -11.16 -8.81
CA ASP A 424 7.48 -9.77 -9.10
C ASP A 424 7.86 -8.88 -7.89
N HIS A 425 7.14 -7.80 -7.59
CA HIS A 425 7.38 -6.96 -6.41
C HIS A 425 7.28 -7.78 -5.12
N ALA A 426 8.18 -7.55 -4.16
CA ALA A 426 8.02 -8.20 -2.87
C ALA A 426 6.84 -7.59 -2.10
N ILE A 427 6.75 -6.26 -2.05
CA ILE A 427 5.62 -5.52 -1.49
C ILE A 427 5.16 -4.47 -2.51
N HIS A 428 3.86 -4.42 -2.78
CA HIS A 428 3.26 -3.47 -3.71
C HIS A 428 1.95 -2.89 -3.18
N CYS A 429 1.76 -1.58 -3.34
CA CYS A 429 0.48 -0.92 -3.11
C CYS A 429 0.18 0.07 -4.22
N THR A 430 -1.03 0.02 -4.79
CA THR A 430 -1.48 1.01 -5.78
C THR A 430 -1.81 2.38 -5.16
N SER A 431 -1.72 2.52 -3.84
CA SER A 431 -1.78 3.79 -3.13
C SER A 431 -0.66 3.85 -2.08
N ASP A 432 -0.99 3.99 -0.81
CA ASP A 432 -0.04 4.36 0.24
C ASP A 432 0.49 3.14 1.00
N ILE A 433 1.76 3.18 1.40
CA ILE A 433 2.41 2.17 2.24
C ILE A 433 2.90 2.84 3.52
N ASN A 434 2.57 2.26 4.68
CA ASN A 434 3.08 2.67 5.98
C ASN A 434 3.77 1.49 6.68
N ILE A 435 5.03 1.68 7.06
CA ILE A 435 5.78 0.72 7.87
C ILE A 435 6.17 1.43 9.15
N THR A 436 5.59 0.98 10.26
CA THR A 436 5.82 1.59 11.58
C THR A 436 6.57 0.65 12.54
N GLY A 437 6.94 -0.55 12.07
CA GLY A 437 7.70 -1.53 12.83
C GLY A 437 7.81 -2.88 12.12
N GLY A 438 8.34 -3.88 12.82
CA GLY A 438 8.51 -5.24 12.32
C GLY A 438 9.90 -5.52 11.75
N THR A 439 10.12 -6.78 11.38
CA THR A 439 11.32 -7.26 10.70
C THR A 439 10.94 -7.77 9.32
N LEU A 440 11.40 -7.10 8.27
CA LEU A 440 11.08 -7.40 6.89
C LEU A 440 12.30 -7.92 6.15
N ASN A 441 12.22 -9.14 5.63
CA ASN A 441 13.23 -9.76 4.78
C ASN A 441 12.67 -9.96 3.38
N LEU A 442 13.07 -9.13 2.44
CA LEU A 442 12.44 -9.01 1.14
C LEU A 442 13.39 -9.41 0.01
N SER A 443 12.87 -10.15 -0.96
CA SER A 443 13.53 -10.50 -2.21
C SER A 443 12.53 -10.41 -3.36
N SER A 444 12.91 -9.73 -4.41
CA SER A 444 12.18 -9.65 -5.68
C SER A 444 13.08 -10.09 -6.82
N GLU A 445 12.64 -11.09 -7.60
CA GLU A 445 13.45 -11.61 -8.71
C GLU A 445 13.60 -10.63 -9.85
N SER A 446 12.54 -9.89 -10.19
CA SER A 446 12.49 -9.11 -11.43
C SER A 446 11.99 -7.67 -11.28
N LYS A 447 11.50 -7.29 -10.11
CA LYS A 447 10.91 -5.97 -9.86
C LYS A 447 11.47 -5.35 -8.57
N LYS A 448 10.66 -4.59 -7.85
CA LYS A 448 11.06 -3.75 -6.72
C LYS A 448 10.91 -4.49 -5.38
N GLY A 449 11.71 -4.10 -4.41
CA GLY A 449 11.55 -4.58 -3.04
C GLY A 449 10.25 -4.06 -2.44
N ILE A 450 10.08 -2.74 -2.40
CA ILE A 450 8.86 -2.06 -1.95
C ILE A 450 8.46 -1.04 -3.01
N SER A 451 7.19 -1.07 -3.45
CA SER A 451 6.67 -0.16 -4.47
C SER A 451 5.31 0.40 -4.08
N GLY A 452 5.23 1.71 -3.85
CA GLY A 452 3.99 2.45 -3.60
C GLY A 452 3.68 3.40 -4.75
N HIS A 453 2.45 3.37 -5.29
CA HIS A 453 2.01 4.37 -6.26
C HIS A 453 1.54 5.67 -5.59
N GLY A 454 1.27 5.64 -4.28
CA GLY A 454 1.05 6.79 -3.42
C GLY A 454 2.30 7.13 -2.62
N ASP A 455 2.07 7.60 -1.39
CA ASP A 455 3.15 7.91 -0.45
C ASP A 455 3.67 6.63 0.22
N VAL A 456 5.00 6.54 0.40
CA VAL A 456 5.63 5.47 1.17
C VAL A 456 6.25 6.10 2.42
N THR A 457 5.77 5.70 3.59
CA THR A 457 6.26 6.19 4.88
C THR A 457 6.85 5.04 5.69
N ILE A 458 8.08 5.23 6.14
CA ILE A 458 8.78 4.30 7.04
C ILE A 458 9.11 5.06 8.33
N ASP A 459 8.41 4.74 9.41
CA ASP A 459 8.62 5.36 10.72
C ASP A 459 9.63 4.58 11.56
N ASP A 460 9.63 3.25 11.47
CA ASP A 460 10.54 2.34 12.18
C ASP A 460 10.54 0.95 11.50
N GLY A 461 11.40 0.04 11.95
CA GLY A 461 11.50 -1.36 11.53
C GLY A 461 12.89 -1.74 11.06
N ASP A 462 13.13 -3.06 11.01
CA ASP A 462 14.35 -3.66 10.47
C ASP A 462 14.05 -4.21 9.06
N ILE A 463 14.41 -3.47 8.01
CA ILE A 463 14.08 -3.79 6.61
C ILE A 463 15.35 -4.23 5.89
N THR A 464 15.35 -5.44 5.37
CA THR A 464 16.43 -5.98 4.55
C THR A 464 15.88 -6.37 3.18
N ILE A 465 16.33 -5.70 2.13
CA ILE A 465 16.04 -6.05 0.73
C ILE A 465 17.30 -6.68 0.15
N THR A 466 17.26 -8.01 0.02
CA THR A 466 18.44 -8.79 -0.40
C THR A 466 18.64 -8.83 -1.90
N LYS A 467 17.58 -8.60 -2.67
CA LYS A 467 17.56 -8.58 -4.13
C LYS A 467 16.36 -7.82 -4.64
N SER A 468 16.56 -6.92 -5.60
CA SER A 468 15.50 -6.20 -6.33
C SER A 468 16.08 -5.52 -7.57
N THR A 469 15.24 -5.02 -8.46
CA THR A 469 15.68 -4.02 -9.45
C THR A 469 15.86 -2.68 -8.76
N GLU A 470 14.82 -2.12 -8.18
CA GLU A 470 14.90 -0.96 -7.29
C GLU A 470 14.57 -1.41 -5.86
N GLY A 471 15.20 -0.77 -4.88
CA GLY A 471 14.99 -1.11 -3.47
C GLY A 471 13.61 -0.68 -3.00
N ILE A 472 13.41 0.61 -2.80
CA ILE A 472 12.16 1.22 -2.35
C ILE A 472 11.78 2.33 -3.31
N GLU A 473 10.60 2.24 -3.89
CA GLU A 473 10.02 3.27 -4.76
C GLU A 473 8.73 3.83 -4.17
N SER A 474 8.59 5.16 -4.23
CA SER A 474 7.32 5.86 -4.14
C SER A 474 7.08 6.64 -5.41
N LYS A 475 5.91 6.54 -6.01
CA LYS A 475 5.55 7.40 -7.16
C LYS A 475 5.14 8.82 -6.74
N LYS A 476 5.15 9.13 -5.44
CA LYS A 476 4.92 10.46 -4.88
C LYS A 476 5.99 10.84 -3.87
N ILE A 477 5.74 10.63 -2.60
CA ILE A 477 6.63 11.02 -1.51
C ILE A 477 7.16 9.79 -0.81
N LEU A 478 8.48 9.65 -0.74
CA LEU A 478 9.14 8.66 0.12
C LEU A 478 9.63 9.36 1.38
N THR A 479 9.04 9.01 2.52
CA THR A 479 9.43 9.55 3.83
C THR A 479 10.03 8.46 4.70
N ILE A 480 11.25 8.67 5.21
CA ILE A 480 11.92 7.79 6.16
C ILE A 480 12.15 8.57 7.45
N ASN A 481 11.47 8.19 8.53
CA ASN A 481 11.55 8.82 9.83
C ASN A 481 12.43 8.05 10.80
N GLY A 482 12.73 6.76 10.51
CA GLY A 482 13.54 5.91 11.38
C GLY A 482 13.79 4.53 10.79
N GLY A 483 14.23 3.59 11.62
CA GLY A 483 14.47 2.20 11.28
C GLY A 483 15.89 1.87 10.81
N ASN A 484 16.14 0.57 10.56
CA ASN A 484 17.36 0.06 9.99
C ASN A 484 17.05 -0.53 8.60
N ILE A 485 17.59 0.08 7.55
CA ILE A 485 17.26 -0.28 6.17
C ILE A 485 18.55 -0.71 5.45
N ASP A 486 18.63 -1.97 5.01
CA ASP A 486 19.74 -2.51 4.23
C ASP A 486 19.22 -2.96 2.86
N ILE A 487 19.65 -2.31 1.78
CA ILE A 487 19.15 -2.51 0.42
C ILE A 487 20.25 -3.02 -0.48
N THR A 488 19.94 -4.08 -1.25
CA THR A 488 20.70 -4.49 -2.42
C THR A 488 19.82 -4.45 -3.65
N ALA A 489 20.13 -3.57 -4.60
CA ALA A 489 19.38 -3.35 -5.83
C ALA A 489 20.29 -3.39 -7.06
N SER A 490 19.76 -3.82 -8.20
CA SER A 490 20.47 -3.85 -9.50
C SER A 490 20.27 -2.58 -10.31
N ASP A 491 19.47 -1.64 -9.84
CA ASP A 491 19.26 -0.31 -10.38
C ASP A 491 19.35 0.68 -9.21
N ASP A 492 18.28 1.36 -8.82
CA ASP A 492 18.30 2.37 -7.76
C ASP A 492 17.98 1.81 -6.37
N GLY A 493 18.60 2.39 -5.33
CA GLY A 493 18.34 2.01 -3.94
C GLY A 493 17.02 2.58 -3.43
N LEU A 494 16.88 3.89 -3.45
CA LEU A 494 15.66 4.64 -3.13
C LEU A 494 15.26 5.47 -4.33
N ASN A 495 14.00 5.40 -4.74
CA ASN A 495 13.48 6.15 -5.87
C ASN A 495 12.19 6.90 -5.49
N SER A 496 12.07 8.16 -5.91
CA SER A 496 10.84 8.93 -5.82
C SER A 496 10.57 9.64 -7.14
N GLY A 497 9.48 9.26 -7.79
CA GLY A 497 9.05 9.88 -9.03
C GLY A 497 8.36 8.90 -9.97
N GLY A 498 7.36 9.37 -10.65
CA GLY A 498 6.71 8.64 -11.74
C GLY A 498 7.66 8.44 -12.92
N THR A 499 7.36 7.45 -13.75
CA THR A 499 8.10 7.05 -14.94
C THR A 499 8.75 8.21 -15.65
N GLY A 500 10.08 8.19 -15.68
CA GLY A 500 10.93 9.26 -16.14
C GLY A 500 10.44 9.97 -17.38
N ALA A 501 10.34 11.28 -17.25
CA ALA A 501 10.25 12.16 -18.38
C ALA A 501 11.47 11.90 -19.28
N ASN A 502 11.20 11.26 -20.43
CA ASN A 502 12.05 11.26 -21.60
C ASN A 502 13.56 11.50 -21.36
N GLN A 503 14.34 10.44 -21.26
CA GLN A 503 15.75 10.50 -21.60
C GLN A 503 15.91 10.86 -23.09
N ASN A 504 15.56 12.07 -23.44
CA ASN A 504 15.95 12.74 -24.67
C ASN A 504 16.65 14.04 -24.33
N GLY A 505 17.59 13.97 -23.37
CA GLY A 505 18.57 15.01 -23.10
C GLY A 505 19.57 15.13 -24.24
N GLY A 506 19.08 15.43 -25.43
CA GLY A 506 19.92 15.89 -26.53
C GLY A 506 20.55 17.22 -26.14
N PHE A 507 21.85 17.20 -25.99
CA PHE A 507 22.72 18.37 -25.88
C PHE A 507 22.22 19.51 -26.80
N VAL A 508 21.49 20.48 -26.28
CA VAL A 508 21.22 21.73 -27.00
C VAL A 508 22.38 22.69 -26.71
N GLY A 509 23.43 22.53 -27.49
CA GLY A 509 24.43 23.57 -27.67
C GLY A 509 23.74 24.80 -28.25
N GLY A 510 23.55 25.83 -27.43
CA GLY A 510 23.01 27.10 -27.87
C GLY A 510 23.96 27.80 -28.85
N THR A 511 23.48 28.10 -30.04
CA THR A 511 23.95 29.28 -30.80
C THR A 511 22.73 30.00 -31.35
N ASN A 512 22.45 31.09 -30.73
CA ASN A 512 21.59 32.17 -31.21
C ASN A 512 22.20 32.76 -32.49
N MET A 513 21.51 32.73 -33.63
CA MET A 513 21.66 33.72 -34.69
C MET A 513 20.33 34.05 -35.34
N GLN A 514 19.97 35.26 -35.09
CA GLN A 514 18.88 36.01 -35.70
C GLN A 514 19.28 36.50 -37.09
N GLY A 515 18.40 36.42 -38.05
CA GLY A 515 18.27 37.46 -39.06
C GLY A 515 18.51 37.05 -40.51
N GLY A 516 17.52 37.30 -41.32
CA GLY A 516 17.77 37.78 -42.68
C GLY A 516 17.12 36.99 -43.83
N GLN A 517 16.19 37.61 -44.40
CA GLN A 517 15.37 37.36 -45.58
C GLN A 517 16.15 37.08 -46.88
N GLN A 518 15.42 36.39 -47.77
CA GLN A 518 15.36 36.50 -49.22
C GLN A 518 16.35 35.75 -50.11
N GLY A 519 15.79 34.90 -50.93
CA GLY A 519 15.89 35.01 -52.40
C GLY A 519 16.95 34.13 -53.08
N GLY A 520 16.52 33.27 -53.96
CA GLY A 520 17.35 32.98 -55.12
C GLY A 520 17.44 31.52 -55.58
N ARG A 521 16.73 31.26 -56.64
CA ARG A 521 16.81 30.11 -57.55
C ARG A 521 18.24 29.76 -57.99
N GLY A 522 18.49 28.49 -58.20
CA GLY A 522 19.66 28.07 -58.98
C GLY A 522 19.78 26.55 -59.12
N GLN A 523 19.58 26.10 -60.26
CA GLN A 523 19.51 24.75 -60.84
C GLN A 523 20.91 24.11 -61.06
N ILE A 524 20.93 22.78 -61.16
CA ILE A 524 21.73 21.90 -62.02
C ILE A 524 23.06 21.34 -61.44
N GLY A 525 23.14 19.99 -61.54
CA GLY A 525 24.42 19.33 -61.74
C GLY A 525 24.50 17.85 -61.31
N ARG A 526 24.03 16.96 -62.16
CA ARG A 526 24.36 15.51 -62.12
C ARG A 526 25.85 15.27 -62.20
N ARG A 527 26.36 14.26 -61.52
CA ARG A 527 27.23 13.23 -62.16
C ARG A 527 27.47 12.02 -61.25
N ASN A 528 27.28 10.89 -61.90
CA ASN A 528 27.64 9.53 -61.49
C ASN A 528 29.17 9.39 -61.34
N SER A 529 29.61 8.47 -60.44
CA SER A 529 30.46 7.36 -60.89
C SER A 529 30.73 6.35 -59.76
N ASN A 530 30.70 5.09 -60.18
CA ASN A 530 31.06 3.83 -59.53
C ASN A 530 32.52 3.84 -58.98
N GLY A 531 32.76 2.99 -57.96
CA GLY A 531 34.10 2.50 -57.64
C GLY A 531 34.13 1.59 -56.41
N GLN A 532 34.27 0.30 -56.66
CA GLN A 532 34.59 -0.75 -55.72
C GLN A 532 35.93 -0.55 -54.99
N GLY A 533 36.06 -1.15 -53.81
CA GLY A 533 37.34 -1.57 -53.28
C GLY A 533 37.42 -1.57 -51.75
N GLY A 534 37.46 -2.77 -51.19
CA GLY A 534 37.64 -3.00 -49.76
C GLY A 534 39.03 -2.63 -49.24
N ASN A 535 39.11 -2.49 -47.95
CA ASN A 535 40.21 -3.07 -47.15
C ASN A 535 39.92 -2.84 -45.63
N GLN A 536 40.02 -3.93 -44.93
CA GLN A 536 40.13 -3.99 -43.48
C GLN A 536 41.38 -3.30 -43.01
N MET A 537 41.28 -2.46 -41.99
CA MET A 537 42.43 -2.04 -41.18
C MET A 537 42.15 -2.33 -39.71
N THR A 538 43.01 -3.16 -39.16
CA THR A 538 43.18 -3.45 -37.75
C THR A 538 43.86 -2.25 -37.03
N PRO A 539 43.53 -1.93 -35.76
CA PRO A 539 44.24 -0.96 -34.97
C PRO A 539 45.61 -1.51 -34.47
N PRO A 540 46.62 -0.68 -34.32
CA PRO A 540 47.95 -1.10 -33.86
C PRO A 540 48.00 -1.21 -32.32
N GLU A 541 48.75 -2.23 -31.87
CA GLU A 541 49.10 -2.49 -30.48
C GLU A 541 50.00 -1.40 -29.88
N MET A 542 49.81 -1.04 -28.62
CA MET A 542 50.74 -0.24 -27.85
C MET A 542 51.73 -1.13 -27.07
N PRO A 543 53.01 -0.73 -26.98
CA PRO A 543 54.01 -1.51 -26.28
C PRO A 543 53.95 -1.33 -24.75
N SER A 544 54.18 -2.41 -24.03
CA SER A 544 54.38 -2.47 -22.60
C SER A 544 55.77 -2.00 -22.22
N ASP A 545 55.86 -1.08 -21.22
CA ASP A 545 57.12 -0.87 -20.48
C ASP A 545 56.95 -1.11 -19.00
N GLN A 546 57.82 -1.96 -18.53
CA GLN A 546 58.01 -2.28 -17.11
C GLN A 546 58.87 -1.19 -16.45
N ASN A 547 58.40 -0.59 -15.34
CA ASN A 547 59.24 -0.39 -14.16
C ASN A 547 58.41 0.20 -13.01
N GLY A 548 58.49 -0.45 -11.88
CA GLY A 548 57.84 -0.02 -10.64
C GLY A 548 58.46 1.21 -10.02
N GLY A 549 57.62 2.06 -9.46
CA GLY A 549 58.02 3.21 -8.66
C GLY A 549 56.84 3.82 -7.96
N GLN A 550 56.69 3.54 -6.68
CA GLN A 550 55.72 4.21 -5.80
C GLN A 550 56.02 5.72 -5.76
N MET A 551 55.01 6.53 -6.02
CA MET A 551 55.03 7.96 -5.68
C MET A 551 54.03 8.23 -4.55
N ILE A 552 54.58 8.79 -3.49
CA ILE A 552 53.88 9.30 -2.29
C ILE A 552 53.39 10.71 -2.62
N PRO A 553 52.17 11.11 -2.28
CA PRO A 553 51.72 12.50 -2.44
C PRO A 553 52.32 13.37 -1.34
N PRO A 554 52.66 14.66 -1.63
CA PRO A 554 53.17 15.57 -0.62
C PRO A 554 52.08 16.15 0.28
N GLU A 555 52.37 16.19 1.55
CA GLU A 555 51.59 16.85 2.62
C GLU A 555 51.48 18.35 2.36
N MET A 556 50.29 18.92 2.46
CA MET A 556 50.09 20.37 2.55
C MET A 556 50.06 20.77 4.03
N SER A 557 51.04 21.55 4.41
CA SER A 557 51.15 22.24 5.68
C SER A 557 50.26 23.48 5.75
N ASN A 558 49.59 23.66 6.89
CA ASN A 558 48.88 24.86 7.32
C ASN A 558 49.76 26.11 7.28
N GLY A 559 49.28 27.18 6.63
CA GLY A 559 49.80 28.54 6.76
C GLY A 559 48.62 29.52 6.89
N GLN A 560 48.46 30.03 8.11
CA GLN A 560 47.65 31.24 8.38
C GLN A 560 48.29 32.44 7.69
N ASP A 561 47.48 33.20 6.97
CA ASP A 561 47.54 34.69 6.98
C ASP A 561 46.36 35.27 6.21
N GLY A 562 45.54 36.01 6.93
CA GLY A 562 44.42 36.77 6.39
C GLY A 562 44.89 37.98 5.60
N LYS A 563 44.41 38.13 4.37
CA LYS A 563 44.28 39.41 3.70
C LYS A 563 43.00 39.48 2.90
N GLN A 564 42.14 40.38 3.36
CA GLN A 564 40.95 40.87 2.71
C GLN A 564 41.33 41.53 1.36
N MET A 565 40.82 40.99 0.25
CA MET A 565 40.92 41.67 -1.05
C MET A 565 39.69 42.56 -1.22
N THR A 566 39.95 43.85 -1.36
CA THR A 566 38.97 44.83 -1.80
C THR A 566 38.82 44.75 -3.35
N PRO A 567 37.57 44.92 -3.88
CA PRO A 567 37.37 44.95 -5.32
C PRO A 567 37.99 46.19 -5.97
N PRO A 568 38.45 46.11 -7.25
CA PRO A 568 38.98 47.26 -7.94
C PRO A 568 37.89 48.27 -8.30
N ASP A 569 38.21 49.56 -8.09
CA ASP A 569 37.43 50.72 -8.48
C ASP A 569 37.20 50.74 -10.01
N MET A 570 35.94 50.83 -10.44
CA MET A 570 35.59 51.12 -11.82
C MET A 570 35.59 52.61 -12.05
N SER A 571 36.56 53.07 -12.80
CA SER A 571 36.63 54.42 -13.31
C SER A 571 35.59 54.66 -14.41
N SER A 572 34.82 55.74 -14.29
CA SER A 572 33.84 56.24 -15.26
C SER A 572 34.51 56.60 -16.58
N ASP A 573 33.88 56.28 -17.72
CA ASP A 573 34.28 56.79 -19.02
C ASP A 573 33.76 58.22 -19.25
N GLN A 574 34.39 58.93 -20.14
CA GLN A 574 34.27 60.37 -20.31
C GLN A 574 32.99 60.87 -21.00
N ASN A 575 31.85 60.12 -20.97
CA ASN A 575 30.63 60.54 -21.67
C ASN A 575 29.35 60.52 -20.82
N GLY A 576 29.44 60.69 -19.55
CA GLY A 576 28.33 61.18 -18.74
C GLY A 576 26.96 60.42 -18.79
N ASN A 577 26.94 59.21 -19.33
CA ASN A 577 25.74 58.37 -19.29
C ASN A 577 25.88 57.32 -18.19
N GLN A 578 25.06 57.44 -17.15
CA GLN A 578 24.87 56.42 -16.15
C GLN A 578 24.31 55.16 -16.83
N MET A 579 25.14 54.14 -16.98
CA MET A 579 24.63 52.80 -17.22
C MET A 579 24.04 52.25 -15.92
N THR A 580 22.73 52.14 -15.89
CA THR A 580 22.06 51.32 -14.90
C THR A 580 22.47 49.87 -15.12
N PRO A 581 22.85 49.12 -14.07
CA PRO A 581 23.09 47.69 -14.19
C PRO A 581 21.80 47.00 -14.71
N PRO A 582 21.92 45.98 -15.57
CA PRO A 582 20.76 45.19 -15.89
C PRO A 582 20.17 44.66 -14.58
N ASN A 583 18.89 44.92 -14.40
CA ASN A 583 18.07 44.37 -13.33
C ASN A 583 18.28 42.85 -13.41
N MET A 584 19.13 42.29 -12.55
CA MET A 584 19.01 40.90 -12.19
C MET A 584 17.65 40.81 -11.46
N GLN A 585 16.56 40.60 -12.20
CA GLN A 585 15.48 39.89 -11.65
C GLN A 585 16.13 38.63 -11.03
N GLN A 586 16.14 38.60 -9.71
CA GLN A 586 16.15 37.31 -9.01
C GLN A 586 15.16 36.46 -9.81
N ALA A 587 15.64 35.42 -10.46
CA ALA A 587 14.81 34.29 -10.74
C ALA A 587 14.26 33.95 -9.35
N GLU A 588 13.04 34.38 -9.08
CA GLU A 588 12.20 33.67 -8.14
C GLU A 588 12.34 32.23 -8.66
N GLY A 589 13.04 31.40 -7.88
CA GLY A 589 13.02 29.99 -8.11
C GLY A 589 11.55 29.69 -8.24
N ASN A 590 11.14 29.15 -9.36
CA ASN A 590 9.97 28.34 -9.37
C ASN A 590 10.17 27.41 -8.17
N GLU A 591 9.47 27.66 -7.09
CA GLU A 591 9.00 26.59 -6.24
C GLU A 591 8.11 25.79 -7.19
N GLN A 592 8.71 24.96 -7.99
CA GLN A 592 8.07 23.83 -8.60
C GLN A 592 7.87 22.94 -7.39
N ASP A 593 6.66 23.07 -6.84
CA ASP A 593 6.10 22.21 -5.84
C ASP A 593 6.31 20.80 -6.37
N SER A 594 7.32 20.13 -5.86
CA SER A 594 7.65 18.81 -6.33
C SER A 594 6.65 17.90 -5.64
N GLU A 595 5.62 17.48 -6.36
CA GLU A 595 4.70 16.41 -5.94
C GLU A 595 5.47 15.10 -5.66
N HIS A 596 6.76 15.07 -5.99
CA HIS A 596 7.66 13.93 -5.85
C HIS A 596 8.93 14.35 -5.11
N HIS A 597 9.20 13.74 -3.97
CA HIS A 597 10.45 13.97 -3.24
C HIS A 597 10.78 12.83 -2.28
N ILE A 598 12.04 12.76 -1.88
CA ILE A 598 12.52 11.87 -0.81
C ILE A 598 12.85 12.74 0.40
N GLN A 599 12.29 12.38 1.55
CA GLN A 599 12.55 13.00 2.83
C GLN A 599 13.11 11.97 3.80
N ILE A 600 14.34 12.18 4.27
CA ILE A 600 14.98 11.32 5.26
C ILE A 600 15.19 12.15 6.53
N ASN A 601 14.45 11.83 7.60
CA ASN A 601 14.51 12.55 8.86
C ASN A 601 15.45 11.86 9.86
N ASP A 602 15.50 10.52 9.88
CA ASP A 602 16.35 9.70 10.75
C ASP A 602 16.48 8.28 10.17
N GLY A 603 17.21 7.39 10.84
CA GLY A 603 17.37 5.99 10.49
C GLY A 603 18.81 5.63 10.09
N ASN A 604 19.07 4.31 10.03
CA ASN A 604 20.32 3.76 9.54
C ASN A 604 20.08 3.14 8.16
N ILE A 605 20.52 3.80 7.11
CA ILE A 605 20.27 3.35 5.74
C ILE A 605 21.59 2.92 5.11
N LYS A 606 21.63 1.70 4.63
CA LYS A 606 22.75 1.15 3.86
C LYS A 606 22.23 0.66 2.52
N ILE A 607 22.82 1.17 1.45
CA ILE A 607 22.43 0.88 0.07
C ILE A 607 23.63 0.33 -0.69
N VAL A 608 23.39 -0.73 -1.43
CA VAL A 608 24.27 -1.25 -2.47
C VAL A 608 23.43 -1.31 -3.75
N ALA A 609 23.65 -0.39 -4.65
CA ALA A 609 22.94 -0.25 -5.91
C ALA A 609 23.91 -0.20 -7.07
N ASP A 610 23.53 -0.74 -8.24
CA ASP A 610 24.38 -0.71 -9.45
C ASP A 610 24.25 0.60 -10.22
N ALA A 611 23.13 1.36 -10.05
CA ALA A 611 22.92 2.70 -10.56
C ALA A 611 22.98 3.72 -9.41
N ASP A 612 21.91 4.46 -9.13
CA ASP A 612 21.93 5.51 -8.13
C ASP A 612 21.54 4.96 -6.72
N GLY A 613 22.28 5.38 -5.69
CA GLY A 613 21.90 5.03 -4.32
C GLY A 613 20.57 5.67 -3.93
N ILE A 614 20.35 6.90 -4.36
CA ILE A 614 19.10 7.66 -4.14
C ILE A 614 18.82 8.45 -5.42
N ASP A 615 17.68 8.19 -6.05
CA ASP A 615 17.17 8.96 -7.20
C ASP A 615 15.86 9.67 -6.82
N SER A 616 15.77 10.95 -7.11
CA SER A 616 14.57 11.74 -6.89
C SER A 616 14.33 12.64 -8.08
N ASN A 617 13.21 12.45 -8.76
CA ASN A 617 12.77 13.32 -9.84
C ASN A 617 12.31 14.72 -9.35
N GLY A 618 12.20 14.91 -8.05
CA GLY A 618 11.86 16.17 -7.39
C GLY A 618 12.99 16.70 -6.51
N SER A 619 12.77 16.77 -5.23
CA SER A 619 13.73 17.27 -4.23
C SER A 619 14.15 16.18 -3.26
N LEU A 620 15.38 16.29 -2.76
CA LEU A 620 15.89 15.47 -1.67
C LEU A 620 16.05 16.36 -0.41
N PHE A 621 15.45 15.97 0.72
CA PHE A 621 15.49 16.70 1.99
C PHE A 621 16.05 15.85 3.14
#